data_72714df1da967aea49259dbe6fe2c253
#
_entry.id   72714df1da967aea49259dbe6fe2c253
#
_cell.length_a   1.000
_cell.length_b   1.000
_cell.length_c   1.000
_cell.angle_alpha   90.00
_cell.angle_beta   90.00
_cell.angle_gamma   90.00
#
_symmetry.space_group_name_H-M   'P 1'
#
loop_
_entity.id
_entity.type
_entity.pdbx_description
1 polymer ?
#
loop_
_entity_poly.entity_id
_entity_poly.type
_entity_poly.pdbx_seq_one_letter_code
_entity_poly.pdbx_strand_id
1 'polypeptide(L)'
;MIVKEFRELRRDKRTLAMLIAMPLLLLVIFGYAANFEVKTVKAAVVGPQATAFAATLPSSFFNVTVIRPSDNQGDAVRMLQDRTVNVVIVTGRKPVLADVDGSNLFASQSIVSVLNKSGGKVSTQILFNPELKTSWVMVPAIIGLILTFIGTIVTSIGLVRERETGTLEQLAVMPIKPSTVILGKISPYFLVGSIDMIIITTLGRLLFDVPFNGNLFVFVLGAALFLFVVLGLGVFISTISQTTGQAIQTAFFFMLPQILLSGMIFPLDAMAAGVRWIGYLLPLTYFTMISQGVMLRGASLASLWLPFAVLTLMAIVVFSGATVRFRRDLAPGRRHHHGTAKPAASETAAAGPAAGAAGSEAGSLS
;
A
#
# COMPACT_ATOMS: atom_id res chain seq x y z
N MET A 1 -39.16 -7.18 3.64
CA MET A 1 -37.73 -7.22 3.79
C MET A 1 -37.01 -6.60 2.59
N ILE A 2 -37.13 -7.12 1.38
CA ILE A 2 -36.44 -6.62 0.18
C ILE A 2 -36.53 -5.09 0.00
N VAL A 3 -37.70 -4.51 0.07
CA VAL A 3 -37.94 -3.05 -0.07
C VAL A 3 -37.21 -2.25 1.03
N LYS A 4 -37.11 -2.80 2.25
CA LYS A 4 -36.34 -2.18 3.35
C LYS A 4 -34.88 -2.12 3.01
N GLU A 5 -34.26 -3.24 2.60
CA GLU A 5 -32.83 -3.34 2.23
C GLU A 5 -32.50 -2.40 1.07
N PHE A 6 -33.32 -2.37 0.01
CA PHE A 6 -33.14 -1.43 -1.09
C PHE A 6 -33.20 0.04 -0.65
N ARG A 7 -34.08 0.36 0.30
CA ARG A 7 -34.21 1.72 0.82
C ARG A 7 -33.02 2.10 1.70
N GLU A 8 -32.49 1.15 2.48
CA GLU A 8 -31.33 1.32 3.32
C GLU A 8 -30.07 1.51 2.45
N LEU A 9 -29.86 0.66 1.45
CA LEU A 9 -28.76 0.79 0.48
C LEU A 9 -28.80 2.13 -0.28
N ARG A 10 -29.99 2.58 -0.70
CA ARG A 10 -30.17 3.87 -1.38
C ARG A 10 -29.88 5.07 -0.48
N ARG A 11 -30.04 4.93 0.85
CA ARG A 11 -29.70 5.96 1.83
C ARG A 11 -28.20 6.04 2.09
N ASP A 12 -27.50 4.92 2.07
CA ASP A 12 -26.04 4.87 2.18
C ASP A 12 -25.38 5.09 0.81
N LYS A 13 -25.39 6.36 0.37
CA LYS A 13 -24.80 6.76 -0.90
C LYS A 13 -23.31 6.43 -1.02
N ARG A 14 -22.58 6.36 0.10
CA ARG A 14 -21.15 6.04 0.12
C ARG A 14 -20.92 4.56 -0.20
N THR A 15 -21.60 3.67 0.48
CA THR A 15 -21.54 2.23 0.20
C THR A 15 -21.98 1.94 -1.24
N LEU A 16 -23.07 2.57 -1.70
CA LEU A 16 -23.54 2.40 -3.09
C LEU A 16 -22.51 2.89 -4.11
N ALA A 17 -21.91 4.05 -3.87
CA ALA A 17 -20.86 4.59 -4.75
C ALA A 17 -19.64 3.67 -4.81
N MET A 18 -19.19 3.14 -3.68
CA MET A 18 -18.05 2.22 -3.63
C MET A 18 -18.36 0.87 -4.29
N LEU A 19 -19.58 0.37 -4.13
CA LEU A 19 -20.01 -0.89 -4.74
C LEU A 19 -19.99 -0.84 -6.27
N ILE A 20 -20.28 0.32 -6.85
CA ILE A 20 -20.23 0.56 -8.29
C ILE A 20 -18.81 0.95 -8.74
N ALA A 21 -18.15 1.84 -8.01
CA ALA A 21 -16.83 2.35 -8.38
C ALA A 21 -15.75 1.27 -8.35
N MET A 22 -15.83 0.29 -7.44
CA MET A 22 -14.83 -0.74 -7.28
C MET A 22 -14.72 -1.69 -8.50
N PRO A 23 -15.80 -2.29 -9.02
CA PRO A 23 -15.73 -3.08 -10.24
C PRO A 23 -15.27 -2.27 -11.46
N LEU A 24 -15.70 -1.00 -11.59
CA LEU A 24 -15.26 -0.13 -12.66
C LEU A 24 -13.77 0.18 -12.57
N LEU A 25 -13.28 0.47 -11.37
CA LEU A 25 -11.86 0.71 -11.11
C LEU A 25 -11.03 -0.54 -11.45
N LEU A 26 -11.50 -1.72 -11.02
CA LEU A 26 -10.85 -2.99 -11.36
C LEU A 26 -10.84 -3.23 -12.87
N LEU A 27 -11.94 -3.00 -13.57
CA LEU A 27 -12.02 -3.12 -15.02
C LEU A 27 -10.98 -2.22 -15.71
N VAL A 28 -10.89 -0.96 -15.29
CA VAL A 28 -9.92 0.00 -15.85
C VAL A 28 -8.49 -0.43 -15.52
N ILE A 29 -8.21 -0.81 -14.29
CA ILE A 29 -6.86 -1.26 -13.89
C ILE A 29 -6.47 -2.50 -14.70
N PHE A 30 -7.30 -3.54 -14.73
CA PHE A 30 -6.97 -4.75 -15.49
C PHE A 30 -6.89 -4.49 -16.99
N GLY A 31 -7.73 -3.63 -17.54
CA GLY A 31 -7.69 -3.27 -18.96
C GLY A 31 -6.41 -2.55 -19.39
N TYR A 32 -5.86 -1.69 -18.52
CA TYR A 32 -4.67 -0.88 -18.85
C TYR A 32 -3.38 -1.30 -18.16
N ALA A 33 -3.44 -1.92 -16.99
CA ALA A 33 -2.25 -2.33 -16.23
C ALA A 33 -1.84 -3.78 -16.48
N ALA A 34 -2.76 -4.67 -16.90
CA ALA A 34 -2.48 -6.08 -17.12
C ALA A 34 -1.65 -6.33 -18.41
N ASN A 35 -0.50 -5.69 -18.49
CA ASN A 35 0.47 -5.93 -19.54
C ASN A 35 1.76 -6.43 -18.89
N PHE A 36 2.17 -7.64 -19.25
CA PHE A 36 3.39 -8.28 -18.77
C PHE A 36 4.55 -8.10 -19.75
N GLU A 37 4.30 -7.62 -20.97
CA GLU A 37 5.35 -7.39 -21.95
C GLU A 37 6.05 -6.05 -21.70
N VAL A 38 7.30 -6.13 -21.34
CA VAL A 38 8.18 -4.96 -21.25
C VAL A 38 8.63 -4.60 -22.66
N LYS A 39 8.07 -3.54 -23.23
CA LYS A 39 8.34 -3.11 -24.60
C LYS A 39 9.70 -2.48 -24.78
N THR A 40 10.20 -1.79 -23.76
CA THR A 40 11.51 -1.12 -23.79
C THR A 40 12.23 -1.29 -22.47
N VAL A 41 13.52 -1.57 -22.50
CA VAL A 41 14.38 -1.70 -21.32
C VAL A 41 15.51 -0.69 -21.37
N LYS A 42 15.88 -0.14 -20.21
CA LYS A 42 17.05 0.73 -20.09
C LYS A 42 18.29 -0.15 -20.13
N ALA A 43 19.22 0.17 -21.05
CA ALA A 43 20.46 -0.53 -21.22
C ALA A 43 21.65 0.40 -21.04
N ALA A 44 22.75 -0.13 -20.50
CA ALA A 44 24.05 0.48 -20.57
C ALA A 44 25.00 -0.40 -21.38
N VAL A 45 25.95 0.20 -22.04
CA VAL A 45 27.03 -0.51 -22.75
C VAL A 45 28.37 0.02 -22.23
N VAL A 46 29.20 -0.89 -21.72
CA VAL A 46 30.49 -0.54 -21.13
C VAL A 46 31.65 -1.30 -21.79
N GLY A 47 32.85 -0.80 -21.68
CA GLY A 47 34.08 -1.42 -22.20
C GLY A 47 34.54 -0.90 -23.57
N PRO A 48 35.69 -1.36 -24.07
CA PRO A 48 36.41 -0.74 -25.17
C PRO A 48 35.67 -0.58 -26.49
N GLN A 49 34.65 -1.44 -26.74
CA GLN A 49 33.84 -1.43 -27.97
C GLN A 49 32.38 -0.95 -27.69
N ALA A 50 32.16 -0.25 -26.58
CA ALA A 50 30.81 0.13 -26.14
C ALA A 50 30.05 0.92 -27.21
N THR A 51 30.65 1.92 -27.81
CA THR A 51 29.99 2.76 -28.82
C THR A 51 29.58 1.99 -30.07
N ALA A 52 30.50 1.15 -30.58
CA ALA A 52 30.25 0.35 -31.79
C ALA A 52 29.17 -0.70 -31.52
N PHE A 53 29.18 -1.34 -30.35
CA PHE A 53 28.22 -2.37 -29.97
C PHE A 53 26.83 -1.77 -29.70
N ALA A 54 26.77 -0.60 -29.07
CA ALA A 54 25.50 0.08 -28.81
C ALA A 54 24.70 0.35 -30.10
N ALA A 55 25.37 0.65 -31.20
CA ALA A 55 24.75 0.87 -32.51
C ALA A 55 24.16 -0.42 -33.13
N THR A 56 24.58 -1.59 -32.67
CA THR A 56 24.06 -2.89 -33.17
C THR A 56 22.84 -3.40 -32.41
N LEU A 57 22.51 -2.79 -31.26
CA LEU A 57 21.36 -3.20 -30.45
C LEU A 57 20.04 -2.74 -31.09
N PRO A 58 18.99 -3.57 -31.03
CA PRO A 58 17.67 -3.18 -31.51
C PRO A 58 17.12 -2.00 -30.70
N SER A 59 17.12 -0.80 -31.28
CA SER A 59 16.65 0.43 -30.62
C SER A 59 15.14 0.41 -30.29
N SER A 60 14.38 -0.48 -30.92
CA SER A 60 12.97 -0.70 -30.60
C SER A 60 12.77 -1.33 -29.21
N PHE A 61 13.77 -2.05 -28.67
CA PHE A 61 13.68 -2.73 -27.39
C PHE A 61 14.68 -2.16 -26.38
N PHE A 62 15.95 -1.92 -26.77
CA PHE A 62 16.98 -1.39 -25.89
C PHE A 62 17.07 0.14 -26.00
N ASN A 63 16.68 0.82 -24.92
CA ASN A 63 16.94 2.24 -24.75
C ASN A 63 18.30 2.40 -24.10
N VAL A 64 19.36 2.59 -24.91
CA VAL A 64 20.72 2.76 -24.41
C VAL A 64 20.85 4.16 -23.80
N THR A 65 20.86 4.23 -22.46
CA THR A 65 20.93 5.49 -21.72
C THR A 65 22.34 5.85 -21.29
N VAL A 66 23.23 4.86 -21.20
CA VAL A 66 24.63 5.03 -20.74
C VAL A 66 25.57 4.29 -21.66
N ILE A 67 26.61 5.00 -22.15
CA ILE A 67 27.72 4.41 -22.90
C ILE A 67 29.00 4.86 -22.22
N ARG A 68 29.79 3.90 -21.68
CA ARG A 68 31.04 4.19 -20.97
C ARG A 68 32.17 3.25 -21.41
N PRO A 69 33.02 3.67 -22.31
CA PRO A 69 34.11 2.84 -22.82
C PRO A 69 35.18 2.47 -21.78
N SER A 70 35.33 3.27 -20.72
CA SER A 70 36.33 3.06 -19.67
C SER A 70 35.86 2.17 -18.51
N ASP A 71 34.56 1.92 -18.39
CA ASP A 71 34.01 1.20 -17.27
C ASP A 71 34.19 -0.32 -17.43
N ASN A 72 34.27 -1.01 -16.32
CA ASN A 72 34.44 -2.46 -16.23
C ASN A 72 33.21 -3.18 -15.70
N GLN A 73 33.29 -4.51 -15.51
CA GLN A 73 32.21 -5.33 -14.99
C GLN A 73 31.79 -4.93 -13.56
N GLY A 74 32.71 -4.44 -12.73
CA GLY A 74 32.36 -3.98 -11.36
C GLY A 74 31.47 -2.75 -11.39
N ASP A 75 31.70 -1.83 -12.33
CA ASP A 75 30.83 -0.66 -12.53
C ASP A 75 29.48 -1.07 -13.12
N ALA A 76 29.45 -2.07 -14.00
CA ALA A 76 28.23 -2.67 -14.52
C ALA A 76 27.31 -3.20 -13.38
N VAL A 77 27.88 -3.97 -12.45
CA VAL A 77 27.13 -4.51 -11.29
C VAL A 77 26.55 -3.38 -10.44
N ARG A 78 27.30 -2.31 -10.19
CA ARG A 78 26.81 -1.14 -9.44
C ARG A 78 25.63 -0.46 -10.13
N MET A 79 25.68 -0.26 -11.45
CA MET A 79 24.57 0.32 -12.22
C MET A 79 23.29 -0.50 -12.07
N LEU A 80 23.39 -1.84 -12.02
CA LEU A 80 22.26 -2.74 -11.80
C LEU A 80 21.77 -2.70 -10.34
N GLN A 81 22.70 -2.66 -9.36
CA GLN A 81 22.34 -2.51 -7.94
C GLN A 81 21.56 -1.22 -7.68
N ASP A 82 21.99 -0.12 -8.30
CA ASP A 82 21.35 1.19 -8.18
C ASP A 82 20.07 1.32 -9.04
N ARG A 83 19.73 0.26 -9.80
CA ARG A 83 18.57 0.23 -10.70
C ARG A 83 18.57 1.37 -11.73
N THR A 84 19.74 1.83 -12.12
CA THR A 84 19.90 2.87 -13.15
C THR A 84 19.49 2.31 -14.52
N VAL A 85 19.82 1.03 -14.75
CA VAL A 85 19.54 0.27 -15.97
C VAL A 85 19.07 -1.14 -15.63
N ASN A 86 18.42 -1.83 -16.58
CA ASN A 86 17.95 -3.21 -16.43
C ASN A 86 18.96 -4.25 -16.96
N VAL A 87 19.84 -3.82 -17.84
CA VAL A 87 20.91 -4.65 -18.44
C VAL A 87 22.14 -3.81 -18.71
N VAL A 88 23.30 -4.39 -18.43
CA VAL A 88 24.59 -3.80 -18.83
C VAL A 88 25.32 -4.77 -19.72
N ILE A 89 25.69 -4.30 -20.89
CA ILE A 89 26.45 -5.09 -21.86
C ILE A 89 27.92 -4.71 -21.73
N VAL A 90 28.74 -5.69 -21.33
CA VAL A 90 30.17 -5.54 -21.12
C VAL A 90 30.91 -6.03 -22.38
N THR A 91 31.48 -5.08 -23.11
CA THR A 91 32.27 -5.35 -24.32
C THR A 91 33.75 -5.60 -24.00
N GLY A 92 34.51 -6.07 -24.98
CA GLY A 92 35.94 -6.40 -24.81
C GLY A 92 36.22 -7.85 -24.46
N ARG A 93 35.16 -8.68 -24.34
CA ARG A 93 35.23 -10.14 -24.19
C ARG A 93 34.55 -10.83 -25.38
N LYS A 94 34.90 -12.06 -25.64
CA LYS A 94 34.22 -12.92 -26.65
C LYS A 94 33.86 -14.24 -26.00
N PRO A 95 32.53 -14.57 -25.90
CA PRO A 95 31.38 -13.73 -26.28
C PRO A 95 31.24 -12.48 -25.41
N VAL A 96 30.55 -11.46 -25.93
CA VAL A 96 30.16 -10.27 -25.17
C VAL A 96 29.26 -10.65 -24.01
N LEU A 97 29.48 -10.10 -22.84
CA LEU A 97 28.71 -10.44 -21.64
C LEU A 97 27.57 -9.44 -21.43
N ALA A 98 26.35 -9.94 -21.20
CA ALA A 98 25.22 -9.14 -20.78
C ALA A 98 24.83 -9.48 -19.35
N ASP A 99 25.09 -8.58 -18.42
CA ASP A 99 24.65 -8.66 -17.03
C ASP A 99 23.23 -8.11 -16.91
N VAL A 100 22.29 -8.95 -16.47
CA VAL A 100 20.84 -8.64 -16.41
C VAL A 100 20.37 -8.60 -14.97
N ASP A 101 19.53 -7.60 -14.62
CA ASP A 101 18.93 -7.46 -13.29
C ASP A 101 17.78 -8.46 -13.08
N GLY A 102 18.05 -9.62 -12.51
CA GLY A 102 17.07 -10.66 -12.19
C GLY A 102 16.06 -10.27 -11.11
N SER A 103 16.23 -9.13 -10.43
CA SER A 103 15.20 -8.62 -9.51
C SER A 103 13.97 -8.05 -10.24
N ASN A 104 14.09 -7.73 -11.53
CA ASN A 104 12.98 -7.38 -12.41
C ASN A 104 12.65 -8.55 -13.34
N LEU A 105 11.85 -9.50 -12.85
CA LEU A 105 11.57 -10.78 -13.48
C LEU A 105 11.13 -10.65 -14.96
N PHE A 106 10.16 -9.78 -15.23
CA PHE A 106 9.57 -9.63 -16.56
C PHE A 106 10.56 -8.96 -17.55
N ALA A 107 11.27 -7.94 -17.11
CA ALA A 107 12.30 -7.32 -17.92
C ALA A 107 13.42 -8.32 -18.25
N SER A 108 13.88 -9.11 -17.26
CA SER A 108 14.93 -10.09 -17.46
C SER A 108 14.53 -11.18 -18.44
N GLN A 109 13.32 -11.74 -18.33
CA GLN A 109 12.80 -12.73 -19.26
C GLN A 109 12.74 -12.18 -20.69
N SER A 110 12.27 -10.94 -20.85
CA SER A 110 12.22 -10.26 -22.15
C SER A 110 13.62 -10.01 -22.72
N ILE A 111 14.56 -9.54 -21.90
CA ILE A 111 15.95 -9.30 -22.30
C ILE A 111 16.62 -10.61 -22.76
N VAL A 112 16.53 -11.68 -21.97
CA VAL A 112 17.08 -12.98 -22.30
C VAL A 112 16.50 -13.51 -23.60
N SER A 113 15.18 -13.40 -23.81
CA SER A 113 14.52 -13.81 -25.03
C SER A 113 15.03 -13.05 -26.27
N VAL A 114 15.24 -11.74 -26.17
CA VAL A 114 15.73 -10.91 -27.27
C VAL A 114 17.22 -11.21 -27.56
N LEU A 115 18.03 -11.35 -26.51
CA LEU A 115 19.48 -11.62 -26.68
C LEU A 115 19.73 -13.02 -27.23
N ASN A 116 18.96 -14.03 -26.86
CA ASN A 116 19.07 -15.39 -27.41
C ASN A 116 18.79 -15.45 -28.92
N LYS A 117 17.91 -14.56 -29.41
CA LYS A 117 17.65 -14.43 -30.86
C LYS A 117 18.84 -13.85 -31.65
N SER A 118 19.82 -13.27 -30.97
CA SER A 118 21.02 -12.66 -31.60
C SER A 118 22.10 -13.69 -31.99
N GLY A 119 21.80 -14.98 -31.98
CA GLY A 119 22.65 -16.03 -32.53
C GLY A 119 23.92 -16.30 -31.73
N GLY A 120 23.88 -16.24 -30.39
CA GLY A 120 24.98 -16.66 -29.51
C GLY A 120 26.18 -15.70 -29.43
N LYS A 121 26.08 -14.50 -29.99
CA LYS A 121 27.12 -13.47 -29.92
C LYS A 121 27.25 -12.83 -28.53
N VAL A 122 26.21 -12.98 -27.70
CA VAL A 122 26.12 -12.41 -26.36
C VAL A 122 25.88 -13.54 -25.37
N SER A 123 26.72 -13.63 -24.34
CA SER A 123 26.49 -14.50 -23.17
C SER A 123 25.73 -13.74 -22.14
N THR A 124 24.63 -14.31 -21.64
CA THR A 124 23.78 -13.64 -20.65
C THR A 124 24.07 -14.17 -19.26
N GLN A 125 24.35 -13.29 -18.31
CA GLN A 125 24.49 -13.59 -16.90
C GLN A 125 23.37 -12.86 -16.14
N ILE A 126 22.54 -13.60 -15.42
CA ILE A 126 21.46 -13.02 -14.62
C ILE A 126 21.97 -12.85 -13.19
N LEU A 127 21.98 -11.59 -12.71
CA LEU A 127 22.42 -11.23 -11.37
C LEU A 127 21.22 -11.13 -10.43
N PHE A 128 21.45 -11.29 -9.12
CA PHE A 128 20.50 -11.12 -8.01
C PHE A 128 19.39 -12.16 -7.93
N ASN A 129 19.01 -12.83 -9.03
CA ASN A 129 18.06 -13.93 -9.10
C ASN A 129 18.36 -14.79 -10.32
N PRO A 130 19.46 -15.61 -10.28
CA PRO A 130 19.94 -16.35 -11.44
C PRO A 130 18.92 -17.33 -12.05
N GLU A 131 18.09 -17.92 -11.20
CA GLU A 131 17.07 -18.88 -11.63
C GLU A 131 15.72 -18.22 -11.98
N LEU A 132 15.64 -16.88 -11.91
CA LEU A 132 14.41 -16.11 -12.11
C LEU A 132 13.24 -16.64 -11.26
N LYS A 133 13.52 -17.00 -10.01
CA LYS A 133 12.49 -17.48 -9.06
C LYS A 133 11.50 -16.36 -8.77
N THR A 134 10.24 -16.58 -9.09
CA THR A 134 9.16 -15.64 -8.82
C THR A 134 9.01 -15.36 -7.32
N SER A 135 9.21 -16.38 -6.46
CA SER A 135 9.16 -16.24 -5.00
C SER A 135 10.15 -15.20 -4.47
N TRP A 136 11.37 -15.12 -5.03
CA TRP A 136 12.38 -14.16 -4.59
C TRP A 136 11.94 -12.71 -4.83
N VAL A 137 11.19 -12.45 -5.88
CA VAL A 137 10.69 -11.10 -6.20
C VAL A 137 9.37 -10.80 -5.47
N MET A 138 8.50 -11.82 -5.34
CA MET A 138 7.18 -11.66 -4.74
C MET A 138 7.22 -11.56 -3.22
N VAL A 139 8.03 -12.37 -2.52
CA VAL A 139 8.04 -12.39 -1.04
C VAL A 139 8.37 -11.03 -0.44
N PRO A 140 9.43 -10.30 -0.89
CA PRO A 140 9.69 -8.94 -0.39
C PRO A 140 8.52 -7.97 -0.58
N ALA A 141 7.76 -8.12 -1.65
CA ALA A 141 6.59 -7.27 -1.92
C ALA A 141 5.37 -7.68 -1.06
N ILE A 142 5.20 -8.99 -0.81
CA ILE A 142 4.13 -9.52 0.05
C ILE A 142 4.30 -9.05 1.50
N ILE A 143 5.53 -8.88 2.00
CA ILE A 143 5.78 -8.25 3.30
C ILE A 143 5.06 -6.89 3.36
N GLY A 144 5.26 -6.04 2.35
CA GLY A 144 4.59 -4.75 2.26
C GLY A 144 3.07 -4.85 2.15
N LEU A 145 2.57 -5.84 1.42
CA LEU A 145 1.13 -6.07 1.29
C LEU A 145 0.49 -6.42 2.64
N ILE A 146 1.11 -7.30 3.43
CA ILE A 146 0.61 -7.70 4.75
C ILE A 146 0.66 -6.50 5.72
N LEU A 147 1.76 -5.74 5.70
CA LEU A 147 1.85 -4.50 6.48
C LEU A 147 0.79 -3.47 6.06
N THR A 148 0.47 -3.39 4.77
CA THR A 148 -0.62 -2.54 4.27
C THR A 148 -1.98 -2.98 4.83
N PHE A 149 -2.24 -4.29 4.85
CA PHE A 149 -3.46 -4.86 5.41
C PHE A 149 -3.63 -4.48 6.88
N ILE A 150 -2.60 -4.71 7.70
CA ILE A 150 -2.60 -4.38 9.12
C ILE A 150 -2.73 -2.86 9.31
N GLY A 151 -1.92 -2.09 8.61
CA GLY A 151 -1.88 -0.64 8.74
C GLY A 151 -3.18 0.03 8.32
N THR A 152 -3.84 -0.42 7.26
CA THR A 152 -5.05 0.23 6.78
C THR A 152 -6.32 -0.35 7.36
N ILE A 153 -6.53 -1.67 7.26
CA ILE A 153 -7.79 -2.31 7.67
C ILE A 153 -7.90 -2.42 9.18
N VAL A 154 -6.93 -3.07 9.84
CA VAL A 154 -7.01 -3.33 11.28
C VAL A 154 -7.04 -2.02 12.07
N THR A 155 -6.18 -1.05 11.69
CA THR A 155 -6.15 0.25 12.36
C THR A 155 -7.45 1.04 12.14
N SER A 156 -8.00 1.06 10.92
CA SER A 156 -9.23 1.78 10.64
C SER A 156 -10.43 1.20 11.39
N ILE A 157 -10.54 -0.14 11.44
CA ILE A 157 -11.58 -0.83 12.20
C ILE A 157 -11.47 -0.51 13.70
N GLY A 158 -10.26 -0.61 14.27
CA GLY A 158 -10.04 -0.35 15.68
C GLY A 158 -10.50 1.05 16.09
N LEU A 159 -10.14 2.06 15.30
CA LEU A 159 -10.52 3.45 15.57
C LEU A 159 -12.00 3.75 15.32
N VAL A 160 -12.60 3.16 14.29
CA VAL A 160 -14.04 3.34 14.02
C VAL A 160 -14.88 2.67 15.10
N ARG A 161 -14.49 1.47 15.58
CA ARG A 161 -15.17 0.78 16.69
C ARG A 161 -15.18 1.63 17.96
N GLU A 162 -14.07 2.32 18.29
CA GLU A 162 -14.02 3.24 19.42
C GLU A 162 -14.97 4.44 19.25
N ARG A 163 -15.18 4.88 18.00
CA ARG A 163 -16.18 5.91 17.69
C ARG A 163 -17.60 5.38 17.87
N GLU A 164 -17.88 4.19 17.38
CA GLU A 164 -19.20 3.55 17.52
C GLU A 164 -19.59 3.31 19.00
N THR A 165 -18.60 3.04 19.86
CA THR A 165 -18.80 2.84 21.31
C THR A 165 -18.82 4.14 22.11
N GLY A 166 -18.56 5.31 21.49
CA GLY A 166 -18.56 6.61 22.14
C GLY A 166 -17.31 6.92 23.00
N THR A 167 -16.31 6.04 23.02
CA THR A 167 -15.08 6.24 23.81
C THR A 167 -14.19 7.37 23.29
N LEU A 168 -14.32 7.72 22.01
CA LEU A 168 -13.62 8.88 21.41
C LEU A 168 -14.11 10.22 21.99
N GLU A 169 -15.38 10.33 22.41
CA GLU A 169 -15.91 11.55 23.00
C GLU A 169 -15.29 11.84 24.35
N GLN A 170 -14.91 10.81 25.12
CA GLN A 170 -14.21 10.96 26.40
C GLN A 170 -12.79 11.54 26.20
N LEU A 171 -12.14 11.25 25.06
CA LEU A 171 -10.83 11.81 24.73
C LEU A 171 -10.93 13.29 24.31
N ALA A 172 -12.08 13.72 23.79
CA ALA A 172 -12.29 15.11 23.35
C ALA A 172 -12.31 16.12 24.50
N VAL A 173 -12.65 15.68 25.73
CA VAL A 173 -12.65 16.53 26.94
C VAL A 173 -11.31 16.57 27.66
N MET A 174 -10.35 15.73 27.26
CA MET A 174 -9.01 15.73 27.85
C MET A 174 -8.13 16.82 27.21
N PRO A 175 -7.27 17.52 27.97
CA PRO A 175 -6.35 18.54 27.43
C PRO A 175 -5.14 17.91 26.73
N ILE A 176 -5.36 16.98 25.79
CA ILE A 176 -4.32 16.25 25.07
C ILE A 176 -4.30 16.72 23.60
N LYS A 177 -3.08 16.88 23.06
CA LYS A 177 -2.92 17.24 21.63
C LYS A 177 -3.41 16.10 20.74
N PRO A 178 -4.16 16.39 19.64
CA PRO A 178 -4.66 15.36 18.72
C PRO A 178 -3.56 14.43 18.14
N SER A 179 -2.36 14.97 17.87
CA SER A 179 -1.21 14.19 17.41
C SER A 179 -0.75 13.15 18.43
N THR A 180 -0.77 13.50 19.72
CA THR A 180 -0.40 12.56 20.81
C THR A 180 -1.40 11.42 20.93
N VAL A 181 -2.69 11.72 20.77
CA VAL A 181 -3.75 10.68 20.75
C VAL A 181 -3.54 9.74 19.59
N ILE A 182 -3.29 10.26 18.38
CA ILE A 182 -3.05 9.44 17.19
C ILE A 182 -1.82 8.56 17.38
N LEU A 183 -0.69 9.13 17.83
CA LEU A 183 0.53 8.36 18.08
C LEU A 183 0.32 7.25 19.13
N GLY A 184 -0.38 7.54 20.21
CA GLY A 184 -0.71 6.54 21.23
C GLY A 184 -1.55 5.39 20.67
N LYS A 185 -2.51 5.70 19.79
CA LYS A 185 -3.37 4.69 19.16
C LYS A 185 -2.66 3.89 18.08
N ILE A 186 -1.74 4.50 17.34
CA ILE A 186 -0.93 3.82 16.32
C ILE A 186 0.11 2.89 16.96
N SER A 187 0.62 3.23 18.15
CA SER A 187 1.73 2.51 18.83
C SER A 187 1.53 0.99 18.92
N PRO A 188 0.39 0.45 19.40
CA PRO A 188 0.20 -1.00 19.48
C PRO A 188 0.18 -1.66 18.10
N TYR A 189 -0.43 -1.03 17.11
CA TYR A 189 -0.46 -1.55 15.72
C TYR A 189 0.93 -1.48 15.07
N PHE A 190 1.72 -0.48 15.40
CA PHE A 190 3.11 -0.37 14.96
C PHE A 190 3.96 -1.53 15.52
N LEU A 191 3.78 -1.86 16.80
CA LEU A 191 4.47 -2.99 17.43
C LEU A 191 4.06 -4.32 16.79
N VAL A 192 2.76 -4.56 16.62
CA VAL A 192 2.25 -5.78 15.96
C VAL A 192 2.77 -5.88 14.53
N GLY A 193 2.65 -4.83 13.72
CA GLY A 193 3.16 -4.81 12.35
C GLY A 193 4.68 -5.01 12.28
N SER A 194 5.44 -4.51 13.26
CA SER A 194 6.90 -4.75 13.33
C SER A 194 7.21 -6.22 13.63
N ILE A 195 6.45 -6.86 14.52
CA ILE A 195 6.58 -8.29 14.80
C ILE A 195 6.23 -9.12 13.57
N ASP A 196 5.12 -8.81 12.90
CA ASP A 196 4.69 -9.48 11.66
C ASP A 196 5.74 -9.33 10.55
N MET A 197 6.33 -8.16 10.40
CA MET A 197 7.45 -7.95 9.46
C MET A 197 8.60 -8.92 9.73
N ILE A 198 9.01 -9.06 11.01
CA ILE A 198 10.09 -9.96 11.39
C ILE A 198 9.72 -11.41 11.09
N ILE A 199 8.50 -11.83 11.47
CA ILE A 199 8.01 -13.20 11.24
C ILE A 199 7.98 -13.50 9.73
N ILE A 200 7.37 -12.63 8.91
CA ILE A 200 7.19 -12.88 7.48
C ILE A 200 8.54 -12.86 6.75
N THR A 201 9.45 -11.94 7.13
CA THR A 201 10.80 -11.88 6.56
C THR A 201 11.58 -13.15 6.89
N THR A 202 11.49 -13.64 8.13
CA THR A 202 12.16 -14.87 8.57
C THR A 202 11.57 -16.08 7.84
N LEU A 203 10.25 -16.21 7.79
CA LEU A 203 9.58 -17.29 7.06
C LEU A 203 9.87 -17.26 5.56
N GLY A 204 9.88 -16.08 4.96
CA GLY A 204 10.23 -15.89 3.55
C GLY A 204 11.62 -16.41 3.23
N ARG A 205 12.58 -16.16 4.14
CA ARG A 205 13.94 -16.67 4.02
C ARG A 205 14.02 -18.19 4.22
N LEU A 206 13.32 -18.73 5.22
CA LEU A 206 13.40 -20.15 5.58
C LEU A 206 12.63 -21.06 4.61
N LEU A 207 11.46 -20.62 4.11
CA LEU A 207 10.59 -21.45 3.27
C LEU A 207 10.85 -21.29 1.78
N PHE A 208 11.32 -20.12 1.35
CA PHE A 208 11.48 -19.79 -0.06
C PHE A 208 12.93 -19.48 -0.46
N ASP A 209 13.88 -19.64 0.48
CA ASP A 209 15.31 -19.33 0.28
C ASP A 209 15.55 -17.92 -0.28
N VAL A 210 14.71 -16.95 0.12
CA VAL A 210 14.86 -15.57 -0.34
C VAL A 210 16.16 -15.00 0.23
N PRO A 211 17.09 -14.55 -0.62
CA PRO A 211 18.37 -14.01 -0.15
C PRO A 211 18.15 -12.69 0.62
N PHE A 212 19.04 -12.42 1.54
CA PHE A 212 19.11 -11.15 2.25
C PHE A 212 20.53 -10.59 2.12
N ASN A 213 20.80 -9.91 1.01
CA ASN A 213 22.16 -9.49 0.63
C ASN A 213 22.53 -8.12 1.16
N GLY A 214 21.55 -7.32 1.59
CA GLY A 214 21.75 -5.95 2.02
C GLY A 214 21.81 -5.75 3.53
N ASN A 215 21.83 -4.49 3.93
CA ASN A 215 21.91 -4.10 5.32
C ASN A 215 20.52 -4.19 6.00
N LEU A 216 20.44 -4.97 7.09
CA LEU A 216 19.22 -5.14 7.88
C LEU A 216 18.68 -3.80 8.43
N PHE A 217 19.58 -2.90 8.84
CA PHE A 217 19.17 -1.59 9.35
C PHE A 217 18.42 -0.76 8.30
N VAL A 218 18.89 -0.77 7.04
CA VAL A 218 18.22 -0.07 5.92
C VAL A 218 16.83 -0.67 5.68
N PHE A 219 16.72 -2.00 5.74
CA PHE A 219 15.44 -2.69 5.58
C PHE A 219 14.45 -2.33 6.69
N VAL A 220 14.88 -2.43 7.96
CA VAL A 220 14.03 -2.12 9.13
C VAL A 220 13.61 -0.65 9.11
N LEU A 221 14.51 0.28 8.75
CA LEU A 221 14.19 1.69 8.64
C LEU A 221 13.12 1.94 7.56
N GLY A 222 13.27 1.30 6.39
CA GLY A 222 12.28 1.39 5.30
C GLY A 222 10.92 0.81 5.70
N ALA A 223 10.92 -0.34 6.36
CA ALA A 223 9.69 -0.99 6.84
C ALA A 223 9.00 -0.17 7.93
N ALA A 224 9.75 0.38 8.88
CA ALA A 224 9.22 1.25 9.93
C ALA A 224 8.58 2.51 9.35
N LEU A 225 9.24 3.15 8.39
CA LEU A 225 8.73 4.32 7.71
C LEU A 225 7.46 4.00 6.90
N PHE A 226 7.48 2.89 6.17
CA PHE A 226 6.32 2.41 5.43
C PHE A 226 5.14 2.08 6.35
N LEU A 227 5.40 1.34 7.44
CA LEU A 227 4.39 0.99 8.44
C LEU A 227 3.75 2.25 9.03
N PHE A 228 4.55 3.28 9.32
CA PHE A 228 4.03 4.56 9.80
C PHE A 228 3.10 5.23 8.78
N VAL A 229 3.42 5.18 7.48
CA VAL A 229 2.56 5.71 6.40
C VAL A 229 1.23 4.95 6.34
N VAL A 230 1.25 3.61 6.32
CA VAL A 230 0.03 2.82 6.17
C VAL A 230 -0.86 2.85 7.42
N LEU A 231 -0.27 2.95 8.62
CA LEU A 231 -1.01 3.21 9.85
C LEU A 231 -1.68 4.60 9.82
N GLY A 232 -0.97 5.62 9.36
CA GLY A 232 -1.52 6.95 9.14
C GLY A 232 -2.68 6.95 8.14
N LEU A 233 -2.60 6.16 7.07
CA LEU A 233 -3.71 5.95 6.14
C LEU A 233 -4.90 5.26 6.82
N GLY A 234 -4.67 4.27 7.68
CA GLY A 234 -5.71 3.62 8.50
C GLY A 234 -6.43 4.63 9.39
N VAL A 235 -5.67 5.51 10.08
CA VAL A 235 -6.25 6.62 10.85
C VAL A 235 -7.06 7.55 9.94
N PHE A 236 -6.53 7.95 8.80
CA PHE A 236 -7.24 8.81 7.85
C PHE A 236 -8.56 8.17 7.39
N ILE A 237 -8.54 6.88 7.02
CA ILE A 237 -9.73 6.11 6.64
C ILE A 237 -10.77 6.10 7.77
N SER A 238 -10.34 5.94 9.02
CA SER A 238 -11.24 5.98 10.17
C SER A 238 -11.96 7.31 10.33
N THR A 239 -11.30 8.43 9.97
CA THR A 239 -11.92 9.77 10.09
C THR A 239 -13.01 10.03 9.05
N ILE A 240 -12.97 9.35 7.91
CA ILE A 240 -13.97 9.49 6.84
C ILE A 240 -15.08 8.43 6.91
N SER A 241 -14.90 7.38 7.72
CA SER A 241 -15.85 6.28 7.88
C SER A 241 -16.68 6.48 9.15
N GLN A 242 -17.98 6.20 9.06
CA GLN A 242 -18.90 6.32 10.20
C GLN A 242 -19.17 4.97 10.89
N THR A 243 -19.06 3.88 10.13
CA THR A 243 -19.29 2.52 10.61
C THR A 243 -18.11 1.62 10.27
N THR A 244 -17.96 0.54 11.03
CA THR A 244 -16.95 -0.49 10.76
C THR A 244 -17.07 -1.05 9.34
N GLY A 245 -18.28 -1.27 8.84
CA GLY A 245 -18.51 -1.71 7.45
C GLY A 245 -17.98 -0.72 6.41
N GLN A 246 -18.24 0.58 6.60
CA GLN A 246 -17.70 1.63 5.72
C GLN A 246 -16.18 1.72 5.78
N ALA A 247 -15.60 1.53 6.97
CA ALA A 247 -14.13 1.52 7.13
C ALA A 247 -13.49 0.39 6.33
N ILE A 248 -14.05 -0.82 6.43
CA ILE A 248 -13.56 -1.99 5.67
C ILE A 248 -13.66 -1.72 4.16
N GLN A 249 -14.81 -1.28 3.66
CA GLN A 249 -14.99 -0.98 2.23
C GLN A 249 -14.01 0.10 1.74
N THR A 250 -13.85 1.17 2.51
CA THR A 250 -12.92 2.25 2.17
C THR A 250 -11.49 1.76 2.17
N ALA A 251 -11.09 0.96 3.16
CA ALA A 251 -9.75 0.38 3.23
C ALA A 251 -9.46 -0.52 2.03
N PHE A 252 -10.40 -1.38 1.64
CA PHE A 252 -10.27 -2.20 0.42
C PHE A 252 -10.16 -1.35 -0.84
N PHE A 253 -10.93 -0.26 -0.95
CA PHE A 253 -10.84 0.67 -2.08
C PHE A 253 -9.44 1.28 -2.23
N PHE A 254 -8.77 1.60 -1.11
CA PHE A 254 -7.38 2.07 -1.12
C PHE A 254 -6.37 0.95 -1.32
N MET A 255 -6.63 -0.25 -0.81
CA MET A 255 -5.70 -1.37 -0.86
C MET A 255 -5.61 -2.01 -2.25
N LEU A 256 -6.73 -2.14 -2.98
CA LEU A 256 -6.73 -2.80 -4.30
C LEU A 256 -5.82 -2.11 -5.33
N PRO A 257 -5.85 -0.78 -5.51
CA PRO A 257 -4.86 -0.11 -6.35
C PRO A 257 -3.42 -0.38 -5.90
N GLN A 258 -3.15 -0.42 -4.59
CA GLN A 258 -1.82 -0.73 -4.08
C GLN A 258 -1.34 -2.11 -4.50
N ILE A 259 -2.19 -3.13 -4.42
CA ILE A 259 -1.85 -4.49 -4.85
C ILE A 259 -1.53 -4.54 -6.34
N LEU A 260 -2.36 -3.90 -7.15
CA LEU A 260 -2.30 -4.03 -8.61
C LEU A 260 -1.28 -3.09 -9.27
N LEU A 261 -1.15 -1.85 -8.75
CA LEU A 261 -0.37 -0.79 -9.39
C LEU A 261 0.96 -0.49 -8.71
N SER A 262 1.31 -1.17 -7.60
CA SER A 262 2.57 -0.91 -6.88
C SER A 262 3.82 -1.47 -7.56
N GLY A 263 3.68 -2.19 -8.67
CA GLY A 263 4.80 -2.90 -9.29
C GLY A 263 5.02 -4.30 -8.71
N MET A 264 4.16 -4.75 -7.78
CA MET A 264 4.25 -6.09 -7.20
C MET A 264 3.79 -7.15 -8.20
N ILE A 265 2.59 -7.00 -8.77
CA ILE A 265 2.00 -7.96 -9.72
C ILE A 265 2.35 -7.54 -11.16
N PHE A 266 2.03 -6.30 -11.52
CA PHE A 266 2.31 -5.76 -12.84
C PHE A 266 3.51 -4.83 -12.79
N PRO A 267 4.56 -5.05 -13.61
CA PRO A 267 5.73 -4.16 -13.61
C PRO A 267 5.31 -2.74 -14.04
N LEU A 268 5.75 -1.73 -13.29
CA LEU A 268 5.44 -0.34 -13.58
C LEU A 268 5.85 0.08 -15.00
N ASP A 269 6.97 -0.47 -15.50
CA ASP A 269 7.51 -0.16 -16.83
C ASP A 269 6.64 -0.73 -17.97
N ALA A 270 5.83 -1.76 -17.69
CA ALA A 270 4.91 -2.35 -18.66
C ALA A 270 3.54 -1.67 -18.66
N MET A 271 3.22 -0.88 -17.63
CA MET A 271 1.93 -0.18 -17.54
C MET A 271 1.82 0.97 -18.54
N ALA A 272 0.61 1.20 -19.03
CA ALA A 272 0.29 2.40 -19.82
C ALA A 272 0.60 3.68 -19.03
N ALA A 273 1.11 4.72 -19.70
CA ALA A 273 1.54 5.97 -19.06
C ALA A 273 0.43 6.62 -18.21
N GLY A 274 -0.83 6.54 -18.66
CA GLY A 274 -1.99 7.08 -17.94
C GLY A 274 -2.31 6.38 -16.62
N VAL A 275 -1.83 5.16 -16.39
CA VAL A 275 -2.05 4.39 -15.16
C VAL A 275 -0.79 4.35 -14.30
N ARG A 276 0.39 4.33 -14.91
CA ARG A 276 1.69 4.24 -14.24
C ARG A 276 1.89 5.32 -13.18
N TRP A 277 1.48 6.56 -13.44
CA TRP A 277 1.64 7.67 -12.49
C TRP A 277 0.88 7.43 -11.18
N ILE A 278 -0.27 6.72 -11.24
CA ILE A 278 -1.02 6.33 -10.04
C ILE A 278 -0.16 5.41 -9.16
N GLY A 279 0.55 4.46 -9.79
CA GLY A 279 1.49 3.58 -9.08
C GLY A 279 2.53 4.36 -8.28
N TYR A 280 3.04 5.47 -8.81
CA TYR A 280 4.00 6.31 -8.09
C TYR A 280 3.39 7.13 -6.94
N LEU A 281 2.06 7.21 -6.80
CA LEU A 281 1.41 7.82 -5.65
C LEU A 281 1.17 6.81 -4.51
N LEU A 282 1.49 5.54 -4.73
CA LEU A 282 1.20 4.47 -3.77
C LEU A 282 2.41 4.18 -2.87
N PRO A 283 2.25 4.16 -1.54
CA PRO A 283 3.36 3.89 -0.63
C PRO A 283 3.94 2.48 -0.79
N LEU A 284 3.13 1.48 -1.13
CA LEU A 284 3.59 0.11 -1.37
C LEU A 284 4.62 0.02 -2.50
N THR A 285 4.53 0.88 -3.51
CA THR A 285 5.50 0.97 -4.61
C THR A 285 6.92 1.23 -4.08
N TYR A 286 7.06 2.19 -3.21
CA TYR A 286 8.37 2.57 -2.66
C TYR A 286 8.89 1.54 -1.67
N PHE A 287 8.00 0.95 -0.88
CA PHE A 287 8.41 -0.14 0.00
C PHE A 287 8.84 -1.38 -0.79
N THR A 288 8.16 -1.73 -1.88
CA THR A 288 8.58 -2.82 -2.79
C THR A 288 9.96 -2.53 -3.38
N MET A 289 10.23 -1.28 -3.79
CA MET A 289 11.56 -0.87 -4.27
C MET A 289 12.64 -1.02 -3.21
N ILE A 290 12.34 -0.65 -1.94
CA ILE A 290 13.26 -0.78 -0.81
C ILE A 290 13.48 -2.25 -0.47
N SER A 291 12.42 -3.02 -0.28
CA SER A 291 12.50 -4.42 0.15
C SER A 291 13.24 -5.29 -0.87
N GLN A 292 12.90 -5.21 -2.15
CA GLN A 292 13.61 -5.90 -3.23
C GLN A 292 15.05 -5.37 -3.40
N GLY A 293 15.23 -4.05 -3.26
CA GLY A 293 16.55 -3.42 -3.34
C GLY A 293 17.50 -3.95 -2.28
N VAL A 294 17.06 -3.98 -1.04
CA VAL A 294 17.88 -4.47 0.07
C VAL A 294 18.04 -5.99 0.02
N MET A 295 16.93 -6.74 -0.09
CA MET A 295 16.97 -8.19 0.03
C MET A 295 17.68 -8.85 -1.16
N LEU A 296 17.37 -8.46 -2.40
CA LEU A 296 17.91 -9.12 -3.59
C LEU A 296 19.22 -8.49 -4.06
N ARG A 297 19.23 -7.16 -4.25
CA ARG A 297 20.38 -6.46 -4.88
C ARG A 297 21.45 -6.03 -3.88
N GLY A 298 21.19 -6.07 -2.57
CA GLY A 298 22.12 -5.53 -1.58
C GLY A 298 22.31 -4.00 -1.69
N ALA A 299 21.28 -3.29 -2.18
CA ALA A 299 21.34 -1.86 -2.45
C ALA A 299 21.61 -1.06 -1.16
N SER A 300 22.46 -0.03 -1.27
CA SER A 300 22.77 0.87 -0.17
C SER A 300 21.67 1.90 0.07
N LEU A 301 21.69 2.55 1.25
CA LEU A 301 20.77 3.66 1.54
C LEU A 301 20.91 4.79 0.50
N ALA A 302 22.13 5.05 0.02
CA ALA A 302 22.39 6.06 -1.00
C ALA A 302 21.70 5.74 -2.34
N SER A 303 21.66 4.46 -2.75
CA SER A 303 20.95 4.02 -3.96
C SER A 303 19.42 4.12 -3.80
N LEU A 304 18.94 4.00 -2.57
CA LEU A 304 17.51 4.00 -2.24
C LEU A 304 17.00 5.35 -1.73
N TRP A 305 17.78 6.43 -1.89
CA TRP A 305 17.44 7.76 -1.35
C TRP A 305 16.06 8.25 -1.82
N LEU A 306 15.72 8.02 -3.11
CA LEU A 306 14.45 8.45 -3.69
C LEU A 306 13.23 7.75 -3.05
N PRO A 307 13.16 6.40 -2.98
CA PRO A 307 12.11 5.71 -2.25
C PRO A 307 11.96 6.16 -0.79
N PHE A 308 13.06 6.35 -0.08
CA PHE A 308 13.04 6.84 1.29
C PHE A 308 12.52 8.28 1.39
N ALA A 309 12.97 9.17 0.51
CA ALA A 309 12.52 10.57 0.50
C ALA A 309 11.02 10.67 0.23
N VAL A 310 10.50 9.90 -0.73
CA VAL A 310 9.08 9.90 -1.06
C VAL A 310 8.24 9.30 0.07
N LEU A 311 8.65 8.19 0.68
CA LEU A 311 7.95 7.63 1.84
C LEU A 311 7.94 8.60 3.02
N THR A 312 9.05 9.32 3.25
CA THR A 312 9.13 10.35 4.29
C THR A 312 8.13 11.48 4.02
N LEU A 313 8.09 11.95 2.77
CA LEU A 313 7.11 12.96 2.37
C LEU A 313 5.67 12.47 2.55
N MET A 314 5.39 11.23 2.13
CA MET A 314 4.07 10.60 2.33
C MET A 314 3.72 10.47 3.82
N ALA A 315 4.68 10.11 4.67
CA ALA A 315 4.48 10.03 6.12
C ALA A 315 4.06 11.39 6.69
N ILE A 316 4.75 12.46 6.31
CA ILE A 316 4.44 13.83 6.75
C ILE A 316 3.05 14.23 6.26
N VAL A 317 2.73 14.02 4.98
CA VAL A 317 1.45 14.40 4.39
C VAL A 317 0.29 13.65 5.03
N VAL A 318 0.41 12.32 5.12
CA VAL A 318 -0.65 11.45 5.64
C VAL A 318 -0.88 11.72 7.13
N PHE A 319 0.19 11.83 7.94
CA PHE A 319 0.08 12.10 9.37
C PHE A 319 -0.47 13.50 9.64
N SER A 320 -0.03 14.50 8.89
CA SER A 320 -0.56 15.87 9.00
C SER A 320 -2.04 15.91 8.60
N GLY A 321 -2.41 15.26 7.50
CA GLY A 321 -3.79 15.15 7.05
C GLY A 321 -4.69 14.43 8.05
N ALA A 322 -4.22 13.32 8.60
CA ALA A 322 -4.92 12.57 9.65
C ALA A 322 -5.12 13.43 10.92
N THR A 323 -4.07 14.15 11.34
CA THR A 323 -4.11 15.03 12.53
C THR A 323 -5.08 16.20 12.35
N VAL A 324 -5.03 16.88 11.20
CA VAL A 324 -5.95 18.01 10.90
C VAL A 324 -7.39 17.51 10.84
N ARG A 325 -7.63 16.38 10.21
CA ARG A 325 -8.96 15.79 10.10
C ARG A 325 -9.49 15.36 11.45
N PHE A 326 -8.69 14.64 12.23
CA PHE A 326 -9.02 14.17 13.57
C PHE A 326 -9.32 15.36 14.53
N ARG A 327 -8.55 16.44 14.41
CA ARG A 327 -8.83 17.67 15.17
C ARG A 327 -10.21 18.26 14.86
N ARG A 328 -10.65 18.20 13.61
CA ARG A 328 -11.99 18.68 13.22
C ARG A 328 -13.10 17.78 13.75
N ASP A 329 -12.84 16.49 13.88
CA ASP A 329 -13.81 15.53 14.42
C ASP A 329 -13.97 15.70 15.96
N LEU A 330 -12.91 16.11 16.65
CA LEU A 330 -12.93 16.39 18.10
C LEU A 330 -13.44 17.80 18.45
N ALA A 331 -13.59 18.73 17.49
CA ALA A 331 -14.05 20.08 17.77
C ALA A 331 -15.51 20.08 18.25
N PRO A 332 -15.81 20.69 19.42
CA PRO A 332 -17.17 20.78 19.95
C PRO A 332 -18.01 21.68 19.04
N GLY A 333 -18.86 21.13 18.18
CA GLY A 333 -19.71 21.92 17.29
C GLY A 333 -20.53 21.17 16.24
N ARG A 334 -20.23 19.91 15.97
CA ARG A 334 -21.06 19.06 15.10
C ARG A 334 -21.86 18.03 15.89
N ARG A 335 -22.76 18.51 16.75
CA ARG A 335 -23.90 17.69 17.18
C ARG A 335 -24.75 17.45 15.94
N HIS A 336 -24.65 16.29 15.34
CA HIS A 336 -25.72 15.77 14.51
C HIS A 336 -26.96 15.72 15.41
N HIS A 337 -27.93 16.57 15.15
CA HIS A 337 -29.30 16.40 15.62
C HIS A 337 -29.79 15.01 15.16
N HIS A 338 -29.49 13.98 15.92
CA HIS A 338 -30.39 12.83 15.97
C HIS A 338 -31.64 13.34 16.65
N GLY A 339 -32.72 13.36 15.86
CA GLY A 339 -34.00 13.88 16.27
C GLY A 339 -34.37 13.36 17.64
N THR A 340 -34.42 14.26 18.58
CA THR A 340 -35.14 14.07 19.84
C THR A 340 -36.55 13.63 19.48
N ALA A 341 -36.88 12.39 19.74
CA ALA A 341 -38.23 11.93 19.79
C ALA A 341 -38.95 12.91 20.72
N LYS A 342 -39.92 13.63 20.15
CA LYS A 342 -40.82 14.53 20.85
C LYS A 342 -41.48 13.70 21.97
N PRO A 343 -41.37 14.10 23.26
CA PRO A 343 -42.09 13.42 24.29
C PRO A 343 -43.60 13.52 23.97
N ALA A 344 -44.32 12.42 23.95
CA ALA A 344 -45.76 12.41 23.84
C ALA A 344 -46.32 13.25 24.96
N ALA A 345 -47.02 14.32 24.58
CA ALA A 345 -47.78 15.12 25.49
C ALA A 345 -48.78 14.24 26.18
N SER A 346 -48.68 14.09 27.50
CA SER A 346 -49.69 13.51 28.34
C SER A 346 -50.89 14.44 28.31
N GLU A 347 -51.93 14.06 27.63
CA GLU A 347 -53.28 14.63 27.81
C GLU A 347 -53.72 14.38 29.24
N THR A 348 -53.61 15.38 30.08
CA THR A 348 -54.32 15.43 31.36
C THR A 348 -55.70 16.00 31.08
N ALA A 349 -56.63 15.12 30.86
CA ALA A 349 -58.05 15.47 30.82
C ALA A 349 -58.52 15.80 32.24
N ALA A 350 -58.97 17.05 32.42
CA ALA A 350 -59.69 17.53 33.59
C ALA A 350 -61.07 16.86 33.67
N ALA A 351 -61.38 16.21 34.78
CA ALA A 351 -62.74 15.95 35.18
C ALA A 351 -62.88 16.33 36.65
N GLY A 352 -63.72 17.29 36.90
CA GLY A 352 -64.09 17.82 38.21
C GLY A 352 -65.02 16.91 39.01
N PRO A 353 -65.45 17.35 40.20
CA PRO A 353 -65.91 16.46 41.27
C PRO A 353 -67.39 16.20 41.26
N ALA A 354 -67.83 15.00 41.66
CA ALA A 354 -69.18 14.78 42.14
C ALA A 354 -69.17 13.79 43.32
N ALA A 355 -69.86 14.21 44.31
CA ALA A 355 -70.12 13.65 45.63
C ALA A 355 -70.85 12.31 45.62
N GLY A 356 -70.74 11.58 46.71
CA GLY A 356 -71.85 10.71 47.15
C GLY A 356 -71.45 9.40 47.79
N ALA A 357 -71.40 9.43 49.12
CA ALA A 357 -72.01 8.49 50.07
C ALA A 357 -71.81 6.97 50.06
N ALA A 358 -71.35 6.53 51.22
CA ALA A 358 -71.90 5.49 52.07
C ALA A 358 -71.75 3.99 51.67
N GLY A 359 -71.32 3.23 52.69
CA GLY A 359 -71.69 1.84 52.92
C GLY A 359 -70.49 0.88 52.93
N SER A 360 -69.87 0.59 54.11
CA SER A 360 -70.25 -0.49 55.01
C SER A 360 -69.80 -1.91 54.57
N GLU A 361 -69.15 -2.54 55.52
CA GLU A 361 -69.08 -4.00 55.80
C GLU A 361 -68.03 -4.81 54.98
N ALA A 362 -67.03 -5.27 55.67
CA ALA A 362 -66.86 -6.41 56.58
C ALA A 362 -66.72 -7.78 55.85
N GLY A 363 -65.73 -8.51 56.27
CA GLY A 363 -65.64 -9.97 56.15
C GLY A 363 -64.46 -10.47 55.38
N SER A 364 -63.33 -10.74 56.00
CA SER A 364 -62.82 -11.98 56.60
C SER A 364 -62.60 -13.15 55.65
N LEU A 365 -61.40 -13.70 55.79
CA LEU A 365 -61.01 -15.10 55.64
C LEU A 365 -60.91 -15.73 54.23
N SER A 366 -59.82 -16.08 53.75
CA SER A 366 -58.91 -17.19 54.02
C SER A 366 -57.74 -17.16 53.03
#